data_0c1710775c3252b7bf8c0340bce09119
#
_entry.id   0c1710775c3252b7bf8c0340bce09119
#
_cell.length_a   1.000
_cell.length_b   1.000
_cell.length_c   1.000
_cell.angle_alpha   90.00
_cell.angle_beta   90.00
_cell.angle_gamma   90.00
#
_symmetry.space_group_name_H-M   'P 1'
#
loop_
_entity.id
_entity.type
_entity.pdbx_description
1 polymer ?
#
loop_
_entity_poly.entity_id
_entity_poly.type
_entity_poly.pdbx_seq_one_letter_code
_entity_poly.pdbx_strand_id
1 'polypeptide(L)'
;MGGDQLPSWRETPAKRSIVAFVAAVTGHDSPDFIAGPDRIAVFDNDGTLWTERPAYAQLAFALDRAADLGHPTSPEELHAGGMAALTELLKLTHAGVTTDEFNAVCRRWLASARHPRFARPYPQTVYQPMLELLRLLERNGFSCWIFSGGGTDFMRAWASDVYGLPPYRVIGSAGGTEFRIGDAGPELIKSAAIQVIDDGPGKPSSIHRHIGQRPVLAAGNTDGDLAMLQWTAASPGRTLQLVIRHTDAEREYAYDRDPVLGSGTGQILTAAADNNWTVVDMATDWSAVHPPNPA
;
A
#
# COMPACT_ATOMS: atom_id res chain seq x y z
N MET A 1 14.85 17.77 -23.62
CA MET A 1 13.39 17.71 -23.85
C MET A 1 12.83 16.68 -22.88
N GLY A 2 12.26 17.11 -21.75
CA GLY A 2 11.68 16.20 -20.78
C GLY A 2 10.31 15.77 -21.29
N GLY A 3 10.16 14.47 -21.63
CA GLY A 3 8.85 13.90 -21.89
C GLY A 3 7.95 13.99 -20.64
N ASP A 4 6.64 13.83 -20.84
CA ASP A 4 5.68 13.79 -19.73
C ASP A 4 6.09 12.69 -18.72
N GLN A 5 6.29 13.08 -17.47
CA GLN A 5 6.77 12.17 -16.42
C GLN A 5 5.64 11.38 -15.77
N LEU A 6 4.39 11.78 -16.03
CA LEU A 6 3.15 11.15 -15.54
C LEU A 6 2.20 10.86 -16.73
N PRO A 7 2.61 10.03 -17.72
CA PRO A 7 1.85 9.87 -18.97
C PRO A 7 0.49 9.20 -18.78
N SER A 8 0.29 8.43 -17.71
CA SER A 8 -1.01 7.83 -17.38
C SER A 8 -1.91 8.73 -16.54
N TRP A 9 -1.45 9.95 -16.21
CA TRP A 9 -2.27 10.99 -15.61
C TRP A 9 -2.80 11.95 -16.67
N ARG A 10 -4.09 12.24 -16.64
CA ARG A 10 -4.69 13.28 -17.48
C ARG A 10 -4.32 14.68 -16.96
N GLU A 11 -4.44 15.69 -17.80
CA GLU A 11 -4.15 17.09 -17.46
C GLU A 11 -5.25 17.71 -16.58
N THR A 12 -5.32 17.26 -15.33
CA THR A 12 -6.32 17.64 -14.33
C THR A 12 -5.68 18.45 -13.19
N PRO A 13 -6.48 19.02 -12.27
CA PRO A 13 -5.95 19.65 -11.06
C PRO A 13 -5.07 18.73 -10.23
N ALA A 14 -5.38 17.43 -10.15
CA ALA A 14 -4.60 16.46 -9.37
C ALA A 14 -3.17 16.33 -9.93
N LYS A 15 -2.99 16.10 -11.24
CA LYS A 15 -1.66 16.06 -11.87
C LYS A 15 -0.91 17.37 -11.66
N ARG A 16 -1.57 18.52 -11.86
CA ARG A 16 -0.94 19.83 -11.66
C ARG A 16 -0.49 20.05 -10.22
N SER A 17 -1.28 19.62 -9.22
CA SER A 17 -0.89 19.69 -7.80
C SER A 17 0.38 18.91 -7.53
N ILE A 18 0.49 17.67 -8.05
CA ILE A 18 1.67 16.82 -7.89
C ILE A 18 2.91 17.49 -8.52
N VAL A 19 2.80 17.91 -9.79
CA VAL A 19 3.93 18.52 -10.51
C VAL A 19 4.37 19.83 -9.84
N ALA A 20 3.41 20.68 -9.44
CA ALA A 20 3.70 21.93 -8.75
C ALA A 20 4.34 21.70 -7.37
N PHE A 21 3.88 20.69 -6.62
CA PHE A 21 4.48 20.33 -5.34
C PHE A 21 5.94 19.89 -5.55
N VAL A 22 6.19 18.94 -6.44
CA VAL A 22 7.55 18.43 -6.69
C VAL A 22 8.46 19.57 -7.13
N ALA A 23 8.04 20.41 -8.08
CA ALA A 23 8.84 21.55 -8.54
C ALA A 23 9.15 22.54 -7.40
N ALA A 24 8.19 22.84 -6.54
CA ALA A 24 8.36 23.76 -5.44
C ALA A 24 9.36 23.25 -4.39
N VAL A 25 9.25 21.97 -3.99
CA VAL A 25 10.09 21.44 -2.91
C VAL A 25 11.47 20.99 -3.38
N THR A 26 11.71 20.91 -4.70
CA THR A 26 13.01 20.51 -5.27
C THR A 26 13.79 21.67 -5.88
N GLY A 27 13.14 22.79 -6.18
CA GLY A 27 13.78 23.98 -6.75
C GLY A 27 14.64 24.69 -5.70
N HIS A 28 15.94 24.81 -5.94
CA HIS A 28 16.89 25.42 -4.98
C HIS A 28 16.55 26.88 -4.61
N ASP A 29 15.95 27.62 -5.54
CA ASP A 29 15.57 29.02 -5.34
C ASP A 29 14.13 29.16 -4.82
N SER A 30 13.44 28.05 -4.58
CA SER A 30 12.07 28.07 -4.07
C SER A 30 12.04 28.34 -2.56
N PRO A 31 11.11 29.18 -2.07
CA PRO A 31 10.89 29.34 -0.62
C PRO A 31 10.40 28.06 0.06
N ASP A 32 9.86 27.12 -0.72
CA ASP A 32 9.37 25.82 -0.26
C ASP A 32 10.44 24.71 -0.40
N PHE A 33 11.70 25.04 -0.73
CA PHE A 33 12.74 24.03 -0.92
C PHE A 33 12.91 23.15 0.31
N ILE A 34 12.93 21.84 0.07
CA ILE A 34 13.18 20.81 1.10
C ILE A 34 14.45 20.07 0.74
N ALA A 35 15.36 19.88 1.68
CA ALA A 35 16.59 19.13 1.45
C ALA A 35 16.30 17.65 1.13
N GLY A 36 17.16 17.01 0.33
CA GLY A 36 16.94 15.62 -0.12
C GLY A 36 16.63 14.62 1.02
N PRO A 37 17.39 14.60 2.13
CA PRO A 37 17.10 13.70 3.26
C PRO A 37 15.72 13.89 3.91
N ASP A 38 15.12 15.08 3.78
CA ASP A 38 13.83 15.41 4.36
C ASP A 38 12.66 15.21 3.37
N ARG A 39 12.94 14.87 2.10
CA ARG A 39 11.94 14.56 1.10
C ARG A 39 11.41 13.14 1.28
N ILE A 40 10.53 12.95 2.25
CA ILE A 40 9.94 11.65 2.57
C ILE A 40 8.51 11.60 2.05
N ALA A 41 8.21 10.56 1.30
CA ALA A 41 6.87 10.25 0.80
C ALA A 41 6.42 8.90 1.32
N VAL A 42 5.19 8.82 1.85
CA VAL A 42 4.61 7.60 2.40
C VAL A 42 3.32 7.24 1.66
N PHE A 43 3.12 5.97 1.45
CA PHE A 43 1.99 5.43 0.70
C PHE A 43 1.35 4.29 1.47
N ASP A 44 0.03 4.25 1.48
CA ASP A 44 -0.67 2.99 1.67
C ASP A 44 -0.48 2.08 0.46
N ASN A 45 -0.83 0.80 0.58
CA ASN A 45 -0.68 -0.18 -0.48
C ASN A 45 -2.01 -0.57 -1.12
N ASP A 46 -2.89 -1.23 -0.36
CA ASP A 46 -4.14 -1.78 -0.85
C ASP A 46 -5.13 -0.66 -1.18
N GLY A 47 -5.62 -0.59 -2.43
CA GLY A 47 -6.46 0.51 -2.90
C GLY A 47 -5.71 1.82 -3.21
N THR A 48 -4.43 1.93 -2.86
CA THR A 48 -3.59 3.11 -3.14
C THR A 48 -2.56 2.85 -4.23
N LEU A 49 -1.83 1.75 -4.15
CA LEU A 49 -0.80 1.37 -5.13
C LEU A 49 -1.22 0.19 -6.01
N TRP A 50 -2.13 -0.65 -5.54
CA TRP A 50 -2.72 -1.75 -6.31
C TRP A 50 -4.18 -2.00 -5.93
N THR A 51 -4.85 -2.84 -6.73
CA THR A 51 -6.25 -3.25 -6.52
C THR A 51 -6.43 -4.00 -5.19
N GLU A 52 -7.46 -3.62 -4.44
CA GLU A 52 -7.85 -4.28 -3.19
C GLU A 52 -9.17 -5.07 -3.30
N ARG A 53 -9.92 -4.92 -4.39
CA ARG A 53 -11.22 -5.56 -4.60
C ARG A 53 -11.10 -6.76 -5.55
N PRO A 54 -11.99 -7.81 -5.44
CA PRO A 54 -13.13 -7.91 -4.53
C PRO A 54 -12.72 -8.26 -3.09
N ALA A 55 -11.48 -8.65 -2.87
CA ALA A 55 -10.88 -8.93 -1.56
C ALA A 55 -9.39 -8.58 -1.61
N TYR A 56 -8.82 -8.23 -0.46
CA TYR A 56 -7.38 -8.02 -0.32
C TYR A 56 -6.61 -9.24 -0.82
N ALA A 57 -5.55 -9.01 -1.59
CA ALA A 57 -4.74 -10.10 -2.16
C ALA A 57 -4.15 -11.01 -1.07
N GLN A 58 -3.76 -10.46 0.08
CA GLN A 58 -3.29 -11.27 1.21
C GLN A 58 -4.40 -12.14 1.80
N LEU A 59 -5.66 -11.68 1.79
CA LEU A 59 -6.78 -12.52 2.22
C LEU A 59 -7.01 -13.67 1.24
N ALA A 60 -6.98 -13.41 -0.07
CA ALA A 60 -7.07 -14.45 -1.08
C ALA A 60 -5.94 -15.48 -0.91
N PHE A 61 -4.70 -15.02 -0.71
CA PHE A 61 -3.57 -15.89 -0.38
C PHE A 61 -3.82 -16.75 0.87
N ALA A 62 -4.34 -16.15 1.93
CA ALA A 62 -4.59 -16.88 3.18
C ALA A 62 -5.68 -17.95 3.01
N LEU A 63 -6.74 -17.67 2.25
CA LEU A 63 -7.80 -18.63 1.96
C LEU A 63 -7.29 -19.80 1.13
N ASP A 64 -6.55 -19.54 0.05
CA ASP A 64 -5.96 -20.57 -0.80
C ASP A 64 -4.98 -21.43 0.01
N ARG A 65 -4.11 -20.82 0.82
CA ARG A 65 -3.17 -21.54 1.66
C ARG A 65 -3.86 -22.38 2.74
N ALA A 66 -4.96 -21.90 3.34
CA ALA A 66 -5.73 -22.67 4.30
C ALA A 66 -6.33 -23.94 3.64
N ALA A 67 -6.83 -23.81 2.42
CA ALA A 67 -7.32 -24.95 1.64
C ALA A 67 -6.21 -25.96 1.35
N ASP A 68 -5.03 -25.50 0.94
CA ASP A 68 -3.84 -26.35 0.71
C ASP A 68 -3.38 -27.08 1.98
N LEU A 69 -3.59 -26.46 3.16
CA LEU A 69 -3.31 -27.07 4.47
C LEU A 69 -4.42 -27.99 4.97
N GLY A 70 -5.50 -28.20 4.20
CA GLY A 70 -6.64 -29.05 4.56
C GLY A 70 -7.69 -28.37 5.44
N HIS A 71 -7.67 -27.07 5.55
CA HIS A 71 -8.59 -26.25 6.34
C HIS A 71 -9.31 -25.20 5.47
N PRO A 72 -10.08 -25.61 4.45
CA PRO A 72 -10.76 -24.66 3.58
C PRO A 72 -11.70 -23.79 4.41
N THR A 73 -11.67 -22.49 4.17
CA THR A 73 -12.52 -21.49 4.83
C THR A 73 -13.13 -20.61 3.75
N SER A 74 -14.43 -20.35 3.83
CA SER A 74 -15.10 -19.49 2.87
C SER A 74 -15.08 -18.02 3.32
N PRO A 75 -15.21 -17.05 2.38
CA PRO A 75 -15.40 -15.65 2.73
C PRO A 75 -16.60 -15.40 3.63
N GLU A 76 -17.68 -16.16 3.47
CA GLU A 76 -18.91 -16.07 4.28
C GLU A 76 -18.64 -16.50 5.73
N GLU A 77 -17.89 -17.58 5.94
CA GLU A 77 -17.49 -18.04 7.29
C GLU A 77 -16.59 -17.00 7.98
N LEU A 78 -15.65 -16.40 7.25
CA LEU A 78 -14.83 -15.31 7.77
C LEU A 78 -15.66 -14.09 8.15
N HIS A 79 -16.61 -13.70 7.30
CA HIS A 79 -17.49 -12.57 7.58
C HIS A 79 -18.34 -12.84 8.84
N ALA A 80 -18.90 -14.03 8.97
CA ALA A 80 -19.69 -14.43 10.14
C ALA A 80 -18.85 -14.49 11.42
N GLY A 81 -17.60 -14.96 11.33
CA GLY A 81 -16.68 -15.08 12.48
C GLY A 81 -15.90 -13.81 12.80
N GLY A 82 -15.94 -12.80 11.93
CA GLY A 82 -15.31 -11.50 12.14
C GLY A 82 -13.81 -11.57 12.43
N MET A 83 -13.32 -10.64 13.25
CA MET A 83 -11.89 -10.54 13.60
C MET A 83 -11.30 -11.81 14.25
N ALA A 84 -12.11 -12.58 14.97
CA ALA A 84 -11.64 -13.83 15.57
C ALA A 84 -11.31 -14.87 14.49
N ALA A 85 -12.20 -15.08 13.52
CA ALA A 85 -11.97 -16.01 12.41
C ALA A 85 -10.79 -15.55 11.54
N LEU A 86 -10.68 -14.27 11.26
CA LEU A 86 -9.52 -13.72 10.53
C LEU A 86 -8.20 -13.96 11.28
N THR A 87 -8.19 -13.77 12.60
CA THR A 87 -7.01 -14.02 13.42
C THR A 87 -6.60 -15.48 13.36
N GLU A 88 -7.54 -16.41 13.48
CA GLU A 88 -7.26 -17.85 13.40
C GLU A 88 -6.77 -18.26 12.00
N LEU A 89 -7.35 -17.72 10.94
CA LEU A 89 -6.88 -17.92 9.57
C LEU A 89 -5.42 -17.45 9.41
N LEU A 90 -5.09 -16.27 9.91
CA LEU A 90 -3.72 -15.74 9.83
C LEU A 90 -2.74 -16.57 10.66
N LYS A 91 -3.13 -17.03 11.85
CA LYS A 91 -2.29 -17.95 12.64
C LYS A 91 -2.01 -19.25 11.89
N LEU A 92 -3.05 -19.88 11.33
CA LEU A 92 -2.93 -21.11 10.55
C LEU A 92 -1.99 -20.94 9.34
N THR A 93 -2.11 -19.85 8.64
CA THR A 93 -1.47 -19.66 7.33
C THR A 93 -0.11 -18.95 7.39
N HIS A 94 0.21 -18.27 8.48
CA HIS A 94 1.41 -17.43 8.58
C HIS A 94 2.39 -17.85 9.68
N ALA A 95 2.00 -18.70 10.64
CA ALA A 95 2.84 -19.08 11.78
C ALA A 95 3.46 -20.47 11.62
N GLY A 96 4.48 -20.76 12.43
CA GLY A 96 5.09 -22.09 12.51
C GLY A 96 6.06 -22.45 11.39
N VAL A 97 6.32 -21.51 10.48
CA VAL A 97 7.27 -21.65 9.37
C VAL A 97 8.38 -20.61 9.49
N THR A 98 9.51 -20.83 8.82
CA THR A 98 10.57 -19.82 8.76
C THR A 98 10.12 -18.62 7.91
N THR A 99 10.74 -17.46 8.13
CA THR A 99 10.51 -16.27 7.28
C THR A 99 10.84 -16.56 5.81
N ASP A 100 11.85 -17.36 5.54
CA ASP A 100 12.27 -17.72 4.18
C ASP A 100 11.29 -18.67 3.51
N GLU A 101 10.79 -19.67 4.22
CA GLU A 101 9.73 -20.56 3.74
C GLU A 101 8.45 -19.79 3.44
N PHE A 102 8.05 -18.88 4.34
CA PHE A 102 6.88 -18.04 4.14
C PHE A 102 7.03 -17.17 2.88
N ASN A 103 8.19 -16.52 2.72
CA ASN A 103 8.50 -15.73 1.52
C ASN A 103 8.39 -16.59 0.25
N ALA A 104 8.97 -17.79 0.25
CA ALA A 104 8.90 -18.69 -0.89
C ALA A 104 7.47 -19.13 -1.23
N VAL A 105 6.63 -19.37 -0.21
CA VAL A 105 5.19 -19.68 -0.41
C VAL A 105 4.46 -18.51 -1.02
N CYS A 106 4.66 -17.30 -0.49
CA CYS A 106 4.04 -16.08 -1.04
C CYS A 106 4.42 -15.87 -2.52
N ARG A 107 5.72 -15.99 -2.83
CA ARG A 107 6.21 -15.83 -4.23
C ARG A 107 5.59 -16.85 -5.17
N ARG A 108 5.49 -18.13 -4.78
CA ARG A 108 4.83 -19.16 -5.61
C ARG A 108 3.39 -18.84 -5.87
N TRP A 109 2.63 -18.44 -4.84
CA TRP A 109 1.24 -18.08 -4.99
C TRP A 109 1.07 -16.86 -5.91
N LEU A 110 1.83 -15.79 -5.71
CA LEU A 110 1.80 -14.58 -6.53
C LEU A 110 2.15 -14.81 -8.00
N ALA A 111 2.96 -15.82 -8.30
CA ALA A 111 3.30 -16.20 -9.66
C ALA A 111 2.16 -16.92 -10.40
N SER A 112 1.33 -17.69 -9.67
CA SER A 112 0.28 -18.54 -10.24
C SER A 112 -1.12 -17.96 -10.09
N ALA A 113 -1.43 -17.35 -8.94
CA ALA A 113 -2.75 -16.81 -8.64
C ALA A 113 -3.12 -15.66 -9.57
N ARG A 114 -4.40 -15.65 -9.97
CA ARG A 114 -4.95 -14.64 -10.87
C ARG A 114 -6.07 -13.88 -10.21
N HIS A 115 -6.05 -12.57 -10.39
CA HIS A 115 -7.15 -11.72 -9.94
C HIS A 115 -8.45 -12.10 -10.66
N PRO A 116 -9.56 -12.34 -9.94
CA PRO A 116 -10.77 -12.94 -10.52
C PRO A 116 -11.41 -12.11 -11.63
N ARG A 117 -11.32 -10.77 -11.53
CA ARG A 117 -11.88 -9.88 -12.57
C ARG A 117 -10.91 -9.65 -13.72
N PHE A 118 -9.63 -9.45 -13.46
CA PHE A 118 -8.68 -9.02 -14.48
C PHE A 118 -7.93 -10.18 -15.13
N ALA A 119 -8.06 -11.41 -14.60
CA ALA A 119 -7.40 -12.63 -15.07
C ALA A 119 -5.87 -12.51 -15.24
N ARG A 120 -5.25 -11.54 -14.54
CA ARG A 120 -3.79 -11.31 -14.50
C ARG A 120 -3.21 -11.64 -13.11
N PRO A 121 -1.92 -11.93 -13.00
CA PRO A 121 -1.27 -12.09 -11.70
C PRO A 121 -1.53 -10.88 -10.80
N TYR A 122 -1.71 -11.10 -9.50
CA TYR A 122 -1.94 -9.99 -8.55
C TYR A 122 -0.87 -8.88 -8.63
N PRO A 123 0.44 -9.15 -8.76
CA PRO A 123 1.44 -8.08 -8.91
C PRO A 123 1.29 -7.23 -10.17
N GLN A 124 0.47 -7.65 -11.14
CA GLN A 124 0.14 -6.89 -12.34
C GLN A 124 -1.13 -6.05 -12.20
N THR A 125 -1.79 -6.08 -11.03
CA THR A 125 -2.94 -5.23 -10.73
C THR A 125 -2.55 -3.93 -10.02
N VAL A 126 -1.28 -3.57 -10.05
CA VAL A 126 -0.76 -2.29 -9.56
C VAL A 126 -1.27 -1.14 -10.42
N TYR A 127 -1.42 0.02 -9.82
CA TYR A 127 -1.89 1.21 -10.54
C TYR A 127 -0.74 1.87 -11.28
N GLN A 128 -0.82 1.85 -12.61
CA GLN A 128 0.21 2.44 -13.49
C GLN A 128 0.49 3.92 -13.17
N PRO A 129 -0.52 4.78 -12.92
CA PRO A 129 -0.26 6.17 -12.53
C PRO A 129 0.52 6.30 -11.22
N MET A 130 0.28 5.41 -10.27
CA MET A 130 1.00 5.44 -8.98
C MET A 130 2.43 4.92 -9.10
N LEU A 131 2.71 3.96 -10.01
CA LEU A 131 4.09 3.58 -10.36
C LEU A 131 4.85 4.76 -10.99
N GLU A 132 4.19 5.54 -11.82
CA GLU A 132 4.79 6.75 -12.41
C GLU A 132 5.08 7.81 -11.35
N LEU A 133 4.16 7.99 -10.38
CA LEU A 133 4.36 8.90 -9.25
C LEU A 133 5.55 8.47 -8.38
N LEU A 134 5.65 7.19 -8.00
CA LEU A 134 6.80 6.67 -7.25
C LEU A 134 8.11 6.96 -7.98
N ARG A 135 8.17 6.68 -9.29
CA ARG A 135 9.35 6.94 -10.13
C ARG A 135 9.66 8.44 -10.26
N LEU A 136 8.64 9.29 -10.35
CA LEU A 136 8.82 10.74 -10.37
C LEU A 136 9.46 11.22 -9.07
N LEU A 137 8.94 10.79 -7.94
CA LEU A 137 9.42 11.17 -6.62
C LEU A 137 10.86 10.69 -6.37
N GLU A 138 11.14 9.41 -6.59
CA GLU A 138 12.50 8.84 -6.43
C GLU A 138 13.53 9.56 -7.31
N ARG A 139 13.20 9.88 -8.58
CA ARG A 139 14.08 10.65 -9.47
C ARG A 139 14.31 12.10 -9.01
N ASN A 140 13.41 12.63 -8.22
CA ASN A 140 13.53 13.96 -7.61
C ASN A 140 14.07 13.91 -6.16
N GLY A 141 14.71 12.81 -5.78
CA GLY A 141 15.41 12.65 -4.51
C GLY A 141 14.50 12.46 -3.31
N PHE A 142 13.26 12.03 -3.52
CA PHE A 142 12.41 11.59 -2.43
C PHE A 142 12.77 10.17 -1.99
N SER A 143 12.59 9.90 -0.70
CA SER A 143 12.59 8.56 -0.13
C SER A 143 11.14 8.09 -0.02
N CYS A 144 10.71 7.17 -0.91
CA CYS A 144 9.37 6.62 -0.91
C CYS A 144 9.28 5.38 -0.01
N TRP A 145 8.21 5.28 0.80
CA TRP A 145 7.96 4.21 1.77
C TRP A 145 6.51 3.74 1.68
N ILE A 146 6.28 2.47 1.97
CA ILE A 146 4.94 1.89 2.11
C ILE A 146 4.64 1.68 3.60
N PHE A 147 3.43 2.11 4.03
CA PHE A 147 2.84 1.85 5.34
C PHE A 147 1.42 1.34 5.16
N SER A 148 1.20 0.05 5.42
CA SER A 148 -0.04 -0.66 5.05
C SER A 148 -0.63 -1.46 6.21
N GLY A 149 -1.95 -1.55 6.26
CA GLY A 149 -2.66 -2.50 7.11
C GLY A 149 -2.34 -3.96 6.78
N GLY A 150 -1.91 -4.24 5.54
CA GLY A 150 -1.43 -5.55 5.09
C GLY A 150 -0.15 -6.03 5.78
N GLY A 151 0.12 -7.32 5.67
CA GLY A 151 1.27 -7.95 6.34
C GLY A 151 2.61 -7.62 5.68
N THR A 152 3.56 -7.14 6.48
CA THR A 152 4.92 -6.79 6.04
C THR A 152 5.58 -7.90 5.22
N ASP A 153 5.56 -9.14 5.70
CA ASP A 153 6.27 -10.26 5.05
C ASP A 153 5.62 -10.66 3.71
N PHE A 154 4.28 -10.58 3.63
CA PHE A 154 3.57 -10.82 2.38
C PHE A 154 3.94 -9.76 1.33
N MET A 155 3.93 -8.49 1.69
CA MET A 155 4.28 -7.40 0.78
C MET A 155 5.74 -7.48 0.34
N ARG A 156 6.67 -7.75 1.25
CA ARG A 156 8.12 -7.88 0.94
C ARG A 156 8.44 -8.99 -0.04
N ALA A 157 7.58 -9.99 -0.16
CA ALA A 157 7.78 -11.07 -1.14
C ALA A 157 7.74 -10.59 -2.60
N TRP A 158 7.15 -9.41 -2.90
CA TRP A 158 6.93 -8.97 -4.27
C TRP A 158 7.13 -7.45 -4.51
N ALA A 159 6.93 -6.63 -3.48
CA ALA A 159 6.89 -5.17 -3.64
C ALA A 159 8.19 -4.60 -4.21
N SER A 160 9.34 -5.16 -3.86
CA SER A 160 10.63 -4.70 -4.41
C SER A 160 10.73 -4.90 -5.91
N ASP A 161 10.24 -6.02 -6.42
CA ASP A 161 10.30 -6.36 -7.84
C ASP A 161 9.35 -5.46 -8.68
N VAL A 162 8.26 -4.98 -8.07
CA VAL A 162 7.22 -4.22 -8.76
C VAL A 162 7.37 -2.71 -8.58
N TYR A 163 7.58 -2.26 -7.34
CA TYR A 163 7.70 -0.83 -7.02
C TYR A 163 9.14 -0.30 -7.12
N GLY A 164 10.13 -1.20 -7.14
CA GLY A 164 11.56 -0.81 -7.10
C GLY A 164 12.01 -0.32 -5.73
N LEU A 165 11.21 -0.52 -4.69
CA LEU A 165 11.52 -0.09 -3.32
C LEU A 165 12.26 -1.21 -2.57
N PRO A 166 13.34 -0.89 -1.81
CA PRO A 166 14.03 -1.89 -1.02
C PRO A 166 13.13 -2.42 0.11
N PRO A 167 13.28 -3.69 0.54
CA PRO A 167 12.39 -4.34 1.52
C PRO A 167 12.24 -3.59 2.84
N TYR A 168 13.28 -2.87 3.28
CA TYR A 168 13.24 -2.10 4.52
C TYR A 168 12.34 -0.84 4.44
N ARG A 169 11.93 -0.44 3.24
CA ARG A 169 10.95 0.65 3.02
C ARG A 169 9.51 0.15 2.87
N VAL A 170 9.29 -1.15 3.02
CA VAL A 170 7.97 -1.78 2.97
C VAL A 170 7.60 -2.22 4.36
N ILE A 171 6.71 -1.47 4.99
CA ILE A 171 6.25 -1.63 6.36
C ILE A 171 4.76 -1.93 6.35
N GLY A 172 4.33 -2.78 7.26
CA GLY A 172 2.94 -3.12 7.44
C GLY A 172 2.69 -3.77 8.78
N SER A 173 1.50 -4.31 8.95
CA SER A 173 1.20 -5.12 10.12
C SER A 173 2.16 -6.31 10.21
N ALA A 174 2.61 -6.63 11.42
CA ALA A 174 3.63 -7.63 11.62
C ALA A 174 3.26 -8.63 12.71
N GLY A 175 3.44 -9.91 12.42
CA GLY A 175 3.49 -10.96 13.42
C GLY A 175 4.84 -11.02 14.13
N GLY A 176 4.91 -11.77 15.20
CA GLY A 176 6.17 -12.05 15.91
C GLY A 176 7.08 -12.98 15.13
N THR A 177 8.36 -12.90 15.44
CA THR A 177 9.38 -13.86 15.01
C THR A 177 10.22 -14.30 16.20
N GLU A 178 10.67 -15.57 16.18
CA GLU A 178 11.55 -16.14 17.19
C GLU A 178 12.84 -16.59 16.51
N PHE A 179 13.98 -16.20 17.07
CA PHE A 179 15.28 -16.68 16.62
C PHE A 179 15.50 -18.11 17.14
N ARG A 180 15.93 -19.01 16.24
CA ARG A 180 16.32 -20.39 16.57
C ARG A 180 17.59 -20.77 15.84
N ILE A 181 18.28 -21.77 16.37
CA ILE A 181 19.32 -22.49 15.67
C ILE A 181 18.71 -23.83 15.25
N GLY A 182 18.43 -23.96 13.96
CA GLY A 182 17.95 -25.20 13.35
C GLY A 182 19.10 -26.03 12.79
N ASP A 183 18.78 -27.15 12.16
CA ASP A 183 19.78 -28.08 11.58
C ASP A 183 20.59 -27.43 10.45
N ALA A 184 20.00 -26.49 9.72
CA ALA A 184 20.65 -25.75 8.64
C ALA A 184 21.34 -24.45 9.11
N GLY A 185 21.25 -24.10 10.39
CA GLY A 185 21.82 -22.88 10.98
C GLY A 185 20.80 -21.92 11.56
N PRO A 186 21.14 -20.62 11.70
CA PRO A 186 20.26 -19.60 12.27
C PRO A 186 19.03 -19.36 11.41
N GLU A 187 17.85 -19.30 12.02
CA GLU A 187 16.58 -19.05 11.36
C GLU A 187 15.63 -18.19 12.21
N LEU A 188 14.68 -17.54 11.58
CA LEU A 188 13.58 -16.84 12.22
C LEU A 188 12.28 -17.59 11.94
N ILE A 189 11.63 -18.07 13.01
CA ILE A 189 10.33 -18.72 12.93
C ILE A 189 9.22 -17.71 13.17
N LYS A 190 8.23 -17.69 12.29
CA LYS A 190 7.04 -16.82 12.44
C LYS A 190 6.16 -17.35 13.55
N SER A 191 5.81 -16.47 14.50
CA SER A 191 4.88 -16.80 15.58
C SER A 191 3.45 -16.37 15.23
N ALA A 192 2.49 -16.93 15.99
CA ALA A 192 1.07 -16.60 15.83
C ALA A 192 0.66 -15.24 16.44
N ALA A 193 1.58 -14.58 17.18
CA ALA A 193 1.28 -13.32 17.86
C ALA A 193 1.31 -12.15 16.88
N ILE A 194 0.28 -11.32 16.86
CA ILE A 194 0.29 -10.03 16.17
C ILE A 194 1.02 -9.04 17.08
N GLN A 195 2.11 -8.47 16.61
CA GLN A 195 2.91 -7.51 17.37
C GLN A 195 2.64 -6.06 16.98
N VAL A 196 2.32 -5.82 15.71
CA VAL A 196 2.06 -4.48 15.17
C VAL A 196 0.83 -4.54 14.28
N ILE A 197 -0.08 -3.60 14.48
CA ILE A 197 -1.17 -3.29 13.55
C ILE A 197 -0.85 -1.93 12.93
N ASP A 198 -0.55 -1.91 11.64
CA ASP A 198 -0.14 -0.71 10.91
C ASP A 198 -1.33 -0.12 10.14
N ASP A 199 -2.41 0.14 10.86
CA ASP A 199 -3.64 0.74 10.35
C ASP A 199 -4.12 1.88 11.25
N GLY A 200 -4.86 2.84 10.70
CA GLY A 200 -5.34 3.99 11.41
C GLY A 200 -4.22 4.72 12.19
N PRO A 201 -4.36 4.92 13.52
CA PRO A 201 -3.33 5.54 14.36
C PRO A 201 -2.01 4.75 14.44
N GLY A 202 -1.99 3.49 14.03
CA GLY A 202 -0.78 2.67 13.92
C GLY A 202 0.19 3.20 12.89
N LYS A 203 -0.30 3.71 11.74
CA LYS A 203 0.55 4.22 10.65
C LYS A 203 1.48 5.36 11.08
N PRO A 204 1.04 6.46 11.69
CA PRO A 204 1.96 7.48 12.23
C PRO A 204 2.98 6.94 13.23
N SER A 205 2.58 5.99 14.08
CA SER A 205 3.48 5.36 15.05
C SER A 205 4.57 4.53 14.36
N SER A 206 4.22 3.79 13.30
CA SER A 206 5.17 3.05 12.48
C SER A 206 6.09 3.98 11.69
N ILE A 207 5.56 5.05 11.10
CA ILE A 207 6.37 6.09 10.44
C ILE A 207 7.42 6.64 11.39
N HIS A 208 7.01 7.04 12.60
CA HIS A 208 7.96 7.54 13.60
C HIS A 208 9.01 6.49 13.98
N ARG A 209 8.61 5.23 14.14
CA ARG A 209 9.51 4.14 14.51
C ARG A 209 10.56 3.84 13.45
N HIS A 210 10.19 3.87 12.16
CA HIS A 210 11.04 3.43 11.06
C HIS A 210 11.78 4.56 10.37
N ILE A 211 11.23 5.77 10.37
CA ILE A 211 11.81 6.93 9.68
C ILE A 211 12.36 7.97 10.68
N GLY A 212 11.68 8.18 11.82
CA GLY A 212 12.11 9.14 12.84
C GLY A 212 11.69 10.59 12.57
N GLN A 213 11.09 10.88 11.43
CA GLN A 213 10.62 12.22 11.06
C GLN A 213 9.29 12.17 10.29
N ARG A 214 8.63 13.32 10.16
CA ARG A 214 7.34 13.41 9.44
C ARG A 214 7.57 13.44 7.95
N PRO A 215 6.74 12.73 7.17
CA PRO A 215 6.74 12.84 5.71
C PRO A 215 6.28 14.22 5.24
N VAL A 216 6.59 14.54 3.99
CA VAL A 216 6.08 15.75 3.30
C VAL A 216 5.06 15.41 2.23
N LEU A 217 4.92 14.14 1.87
CA LEU A 217 3.87 13.62 1.00
C LEU A 217 3.29 12.35 1.61
N ALA A 218 1.95 12.24 1.59
CA ALA A 218 1.26 11.00 1.92
C ALA A 218 0.15 10.70 0.90
N ALA A 219 -0.04 9.42 0.56
CA ALA A 219 -1.13 8.96 -0.27
C ALA A 219 -1.84 7.77 0.38
N GLY A 220 -3.17 7.77 0.35
CA GLY A 220 -4.03 6.72 0.89
C GLY A 220 -5.40 6.75 0.23
N ASN A 221 -6.30 5.82 0.58
CA ASN A 221 -7.63 5.73 -0.03
C ASN A 221 -8.77 5.58 0.98
N THR A 222 -8.51 5.17 2.21
CA THR A 222 -9.55 4.89 3.22
C THR A 222 -9.37 5.66 4.52
N ASP A 223 -10.37 5.58 5.39
CA ASP A 223 -10.32 6.16 6.74
C ASP A 223 -9.17 5.58 7.60
N GLY A 224 -8.67 4.38 7.24
CA GLY A 224 -7.46 3.79 7.81
C GLY A 224 -6.20 4.60 7.54
N ASP A 225 -6.20 5.44 6.49
CA ASP A 225 -5.06 6.29 6.12
C ASP A 225 -5.15 7.70 6.70
N LEU A 226 -6.31 8.07 7.23
CA LEU A 226 -6.58 9.44 7.68
C LEU A 226 -5.50 9.94 8.65
N ALA A 227 -5.12 9.12 9.63
CA ALA A 227 -4.11 9.50 10.61
C ALA A 227 -2.72 9.74 9.97
N MET A 228 -2.35 8.95 8.96
CA MET A 228 -1.11 9.12 8.19
C MET A 228 -1.11 10.43 7.40
N LEU A 229 -2.23 10.74 6.73
CA LEU A 229 -2.36 11.99 5.97
C LEU A 229 -2.35 13.21 6.91
N GLN A 230 -3.05 13.15 8.04
CA GLN A 230 -3.04 14.20 9.07
C GLN A 230 -1.65 14.41 9.67
N TRP A 231 -0.93 13.32 9.97
CA TRP A 231 0.44 13.38 10.49
C TRP A 231 1.39 14.07 9.51
N THR A 232 1.23 13.77 8.22
CA THR A 232 1.98 14.39 7.13
C THR A 232 1.60 15.87 6.95
N ALA A 233 0.31 16.20 6.98
CA ALA A 233 -0.17 17.58 6.86
C ALA A 233 0.35 18.51 7.97
N ALA A 234 0.67 17.94 9.13
CA ALA A 234 1.25 18.66 10.27
C ALA A 234 2.78 18.82 10.20
N SER A 235 3.43 18.45 9.10
CA SER A 235 4.86 18.73 8.87
C SER A 235 5.08 20.22 8.63
N PRO A 236 6.23 20.77 9.06
CA PRO A 236 6.55 22.15 8.73
C PRO A 236 6.76 22.36 7.24
N GLY A 237 6.32 23.49 6.71
CA GLY A 237 6.48 23.85 5.31
C GLY A 237 5.41 23.23 4.39
N ARG A 238 5.80 23.07 3.13
CA ARG A 238 4.87 22.59 2.10
C ARG A 238 4.71 21.08 2.15
N THR A 239 3.46 20.63 2.17
CA THR A 239 3.10 19.21 2.17
C THR A 239 2.09 18.90 1.06
N LEU A 240 1.95 17.62 0.69
CA LEU A 240 0.95 17.15 -0.26
C LEU A 240 0.28 15.87 0.28
N GLN A 241 -1.04 15.89 0.39
CA GLN A 241 -1.88 14.75 0.72
C GLN A 241 -2.70 14.37 -0.51
N LEU A 242 -2.62 13.09 -0.90
CA LEU A 242 -3.35 12.50 -2.02
C LEU A 242 -4.36 11.48 -1.48
N VAL A 243 -5.63 11.66 -1.82
CA VAL A 243 -6.69 10.70 -1.50
C VAL A 243 -7.14 10.04 -2.80
N ILE A 244 -6.85 8.75 -2.97
CA ILE A 244 -7.26 8.00 -4.15
C ILE A 244 -8.73 7.61 -3.98
N ARG A 245 -9.57 8.07 -4.89
CA ARG A 245 -11.00 7.79 -4.90
C ARG A 245 -11.36 6.84 -6.02
N HIS A 246 -11.95 5.72 -5.66
CA HIS A 246 -12.33 4.64 -6.57
C HIS A 246 -13.70 4.91 -7.18
N THR A 247 -13.73 5.44 -8.40
CA THR A 247 -14.95 5.84 -9.13
C THR A 247 -15.11 5.11 -10.47
N ASP A 248 -14.14 4.30 -10.85
CA ASP A 248 -14.07 3.65 -12.16
C ASP A 248 -14.57 2.21 -12.12
N ALA A 249 -15.88 2.06 -12.18
CA ALA A 249 -16.50 0.73 -12.21
C ALA A 249 -16.23 -0.04 -13.52
N GLU A 250 -15.79 0.63 -14.58
CA GLU A 250 -15.51 -0.01 -15.88
C GLU A 250 -14.11 -0.65 -15.91
N ARG A 251 -13.07 0.11 -15.53
CA ARG A 251 -11.67 -0.32 -15.63
C ARG A 251 -11.12 -0.94 -14.32
N GLU A 252 -11.79 -0.62 -13.17
CA GLU A 252 -11.47 -1.11 -11.84
C GLU A 252 -12.78 -1.36 -11.07
N TYR A 253 -12.91 -0.96 -9.83
CA TYR A 253 -14.12 -1.01 -9.01
C TYR A 253 -14.49 0.40 -8.54
N ALA A 254 -15.79 0.65 -8.34
CA ALA A 254 -16.27 1.87 -7.72
C ALA A 254 -16.84 1.54 -6.34
N TYR A 255 -16.26 2.09 -5.26
CA TYR A 255 -16.62 1.74 -3.88
C TYR A 255 -16.29 2.83 -2.84
N ASP A 256 -16.62 4.05 -3.10
CA ASP A 256 -16.32 5.16 -2.17
C ASP A 256 -17.09 5.12 -0.84
N ARG A 257 -18.07 4.20 -0.67
CA ARG A 257 -18.98 4.18 0.50
C ARG A 257 -19.30 2.80 1.08
N ASP A 258 -18.77 1.73 0.55
CA ASP A 258 -19.15 0.37 0.97
C ASP A 258 -17.91 -0.51 1.25
N PRO A 259 -17.40 -0.50 2.49
CA PRO A 259 -16.30 -1.34 2.88
C PRO A 259 -16.76 -2.79 3.04
N VAL A 260 -16.10 -3.73 2.35
CA VAL A 260 -16.36 -5.18 2.55
C VAL A 260 -15.62 -5.68 3.80
N LEU A 261 -14.36 -5.34 3.93
CA LEU A 261 -13.52 -5.53 5.11
C LEU A 261 -12.59 -4.32 5.18
N GLY A 262 -12.44 -3.72 6.36
CA GLY A 262 -11.58 -2.56 6.55
C GLY A 262 -12.35 -1.25 6.74
N SER A 263 -11.65 -0.14 6.52
CA SER A 263 -12.16 1.21 6.76
C SER A 263 -13.01 1.73 5.59
N GLY A 264 -14.00 2.59 5.90
CA GLY A 264 -14.74 3.36 4.89
C GLY A 264 -13.92 4.52 4.34
N THR A 265 -14.58 5.40 3.58
CA THR A 265 -13.94 6.57 2.95
C THR A 265 -14.57 7.91 3.40
N GLY A 266 -15.53 7.87 4.32
CA GLY A 266 -16.31 9.05 4.69
C GLY A 266 -15.51 10.11 5.43
N GLN A 267 -14.68 9.73 6.37
CA GLN A 267 -13.88 10.65 7.18
C GLN A 267 -12.71 11.23 6.38
N ILE A 268 -12.01 10.42 5.59
CA ILE A 268 -10.88 10.88 4.78
C ILE A 268 -11.32 11.87 3.69
N LEU A 269 -12.47 11.64 3.05
CA LEU A 269 -13.02 12.55 2.05
C LEU A 269 -13.51 13.86 2.68
N THR A 270 -14.12 13.80 3.87
CA THR A 270 -14.48 14.99 4.64
C THR A 270 -13.23 15.80 5.00
N ALA A 271 -12.21 15.16 5.56
CA ALA A 271 -10.94 15.80 5.90
C ALA A 271 -10.25 16.40 4.67
N ALA A 272 -10.31 15.72 3.52
CA ALA A 272 -9.76 16.23 2.28
C ALA A 272 -10.45 17.52 1.84
N ALA A 273 -11.77 17.59 1.94
CA ALA A 273 -12.53 18.81 1.63
C ALA A 273 -12.21 19.96 2.60
N ASP A 274 -12.18 19.67 3.91
CA ASP A 274 -11.94 20.68 4.96
C ASP A 274 -10.54 21.27 4.91
N ASN A 275 -9.54 20.49 4.46
CA ASN A 275 -8.12 20.86 4.46
C ASN A 275 -7.55 21.11 3.04
N ASN A 276 -8.39 21.13 2.00
CA ASN A 276 -7.97 21.28 0.60
C ASN A 276 -6.91 20.24 0.15
N TRP A 277 -7.04 19.00 0.62
CA TRP A 277 -6.20 17.92 0.12
C TRP A 277 -6.57 17.55 -1.31
N THR A 278 -5.63 17.00 -2.04
CA THR A 278 -5.85 16.60 -3.43
C THR A 278 -6.57 15.25 -3.48
N VAL A 279 -7.83 15.27 -3.89
CA VAL A 279 -8.56 14.02 -4.21
C VAL A 279 -8.24 13.65 -5.66
N VAL A 280 -7.77 12.43 -5.85
CA VAL A 280 -7.48 11.81 -7.15
C VAL A 280 -8.66 10.93 -7.51
N ASP A 281 -9.45 11.33 -8.49
CA ASP A 281 -10.57 10.56 -9.00
C ASP A 281 -10.10 9.61 -10.10
N MET A 282 -10.17 8.31 -9.86
CA MET A 282 -9.62 7.31 -10.76
C MET A 282 -10.21 7.37 -12.17
N ALA A 283 -11.51 7.63 -12.31
CA ALA A 283 -12.18 7.67 -13.61
C ALA A 283 -11.76 8.88 -14.44
N THR A 284 -11.57 10.04 -13.80
CA THR A 284 -11.32 11.30 -14.50
C THR A 284 -9.85 11.68 -14.57
N ASP A 285 -9.04 11.33 -13.56
CA ASP A 285 -7.63 11.73 -13.48
C ASP A 285 -6.68 10.76 -14.17
N TRP A 286 -7.06 9.49 -14.34
CA TRP A 286 -6.22 8.47 -14.93
C TRP A 286 -6.65 8.08 -16.34
N SER A 287 -5.69 8.06 -17.28
CA SER A 287 -5.89 7.59 -18.65
C SER A 287 -5.74 6.06 -18.76
N ALA A 288 -4.92 5.46 -17.92
CA ALA A 288 -4.76 4.02 -17.73
C ALA A 288 -4.81 3.70 -16.24
N VAL A 289 -5.36 2.55 -15.86
CA VAL A 289 -5.40 2.10 -14.46
C VAL A 289 -4.24 1.15 -14.18
N HIS A 290 -4.13 0.09 -14.95
CA HIS A 290 -3.08 -0.93 -14.79
C HIS A 290 -2.00 -0.82 -15.88
N PRO A 291 -0.80 -1.35 -15.64
CA PRO A 291 0.19 -1.52 -16.71
C PRO A 291 -0.38 -2.32 -17.88
N PRO A 292 0.12 -2.10 -19.11
CA PRO A 292 -0.25 -2.94 -20.25
C PRO A 292 0.12 -4.39 -19.94
N ASN A 293 -0.67 -5.33 -20.48
CA ASN A 293 -0.32 -6.75 -20.38
C ASN A 293 1.08 -6.94 -21.01
N PRO A 294 1.96 -7.71 -20.36
CA PRO A 294 3.19 -8.12 -21.03
C PRO A 294 2.83 -8.87 -22.32
N ALA A 295 3.54 -8.56 -23.39
CA ALA A 295 3.37 -9.18 -24.70
C ALA A 295 3.71 -10.66 -24.65
#